data_bb2d27ccf5894b6a8153480582a4d5f4
#
_entry.id   bb2d27ccf5894b6a8153480582a4d5f4
#
_cell.length_a   1.000
_cell.length_b   1.000
_cell.length_c   1.000
_cell.angle_alpha   90.00
_cell.angle_beta   90.00
_cell.angle_gamma   90.00
#
_symmetry.space_group_name_H-M   'P 1'
#
loop_
_entity.id
_entity.type
_entity.pdbx_description
1 polymer ?
#
loop_
_entity_poly.entity_id
_entity_poly.type
_entity_poly.pdbx_seq_one_letter_code
_entity_poly.pdbx_strand_id
1 'polypeptide(L)'
;MCVKMLNPTMEETMIDTAAGSSGFPVHTIFHVWKQMQVAANKPVSHLFTAIPKGHAETEYVQDKVYAIDFDEKAVRVARTLNLIAGDGHTNVLHLNTLDYDRWDETAKQEDWIRTYFEGFSRLKDLRRGKGYQEFDFDIVMANPPFAGDVKETRILGKYELGKNSQGKMQNKVGRDI
;
A
#
# COMPACT_ATOMS: atom_id res chain seq x y z
N MET A 1 -10.58 -13.24 3.71
CA MET A 1 -11.18 -13.27 5.07
C MET A 1 -10.97 -11.94 5.78
N CYS A 2 -9.74 -11.44 5.95
CA CYS A 2 -9.43 -10.18 6.67
C CYS A 2 -10.26 -8.97 6.23
N VAL A 3 -10.33 -8.70 4.93
CA VAL A 3 -11.12 -7.58 4.37
C VAL A 3 -12.60 -7.65 4.77
N LYS A 4 -13.20 -8.86 4.78
CA LYS A 4 -14.60 -9.03 5.21
C LYS A 4 -14.79 -8.79 6.70
N MET A 5 -13.78 -9.06 7.52
CA MET A 5 -13.86 -8.82 8.98
C MET A 5 -13.71 -7.35 9.32
N LEU A 6 -12.80 -6.65 8.61
CA LEU A 6 -12.61 -5.20 8.76
C LEU A 6 -13.77 -4.41 8.15
N ASN A 7 -14.42 -4.97 7.12
CA ASN A 7 -15.55 -4.38 6.41
C ASN A 7 -15.34 -2.92 6.00
N PRO A 8 -14.25 -2.61 5.25
CA PRO A 8 -13.92 -1.25 4.83
C PRO A 8 -15.07 -0.59 4.07
N THR A 9 -15.18 0.71 4.23
CA THR A 9 -16.19 1.57 3.56
C THR A 9 -15.53 2.50 2.55
N MET A 10 -16.34 3.18 1.74
CA MET A 10 -15.84 4.15 0.76
C MET A 10 -15.22 5.41 1.38
N GLU A 11 -15.48 5.69 2.65
CA GLU A 11 -14.94 6.86 3.35
C GLU A 11 -13.55 6.59 3.95
N GLU A 12 -13.21 5.32 4.17
CA GLU A 12 -11.99 4.91 4.86
C GLU A 12 -10.81 4.76 3.91
N THR A 13 -9.64 5.22 4.38
CA THR A 13 -8.35 5.04 3.72
C THR A 13 -7.69 3.75 4.17
N MET A 14 -7.05 3.03 3.24
CA MET A 14 -6.29 1.83 3.56
C MET A 14 -4.90 1.85 2.94
N ILE A 15 -3.96 1.24 3.64
CA ILE A 15 -2.63 0.94 3.11
C ILE A 15 -2.23 -0.52 3.37
N ASP A 16 -1.62 -1.13 2.36
CA ASP A 16 -0.86 -2.38 2.51
C ASP A 16 0.64 -2.06 2.43
N THR A 17 1.34 -2.27 3.54
CA THR A 17 2.76 -1.89 3.67
C THR A 17 3.74 -2.97 3.22
N ALA A 18 3.25 -4.14 2.81
CA ALA A 18 4.01 -5.25 2.23
C ALA A 18 3.14 -5.97 1.19
N ALA A 19 2.76 -5.22 0.14
CA ALA A 19 1.64 -5.56 -0.72
C ALA A 19 1.85 -6.81 -1.59
N GLY A 20 3.10 -7.21 -1.85
CA GLY A 20 3.38 -8.33 -2.74
C GLY A 20 2.68 -8.15 -4.09
N SER A 21 1.78 -9.06 -4.42
CA SER A 21 0.94 -9.00 -5.63
C SER A 21 -0.35 -8.19 -5.45
N SER A 22 -0.48 -7.36 -4.43
CA SER A 22 -1.66 -6.50 -4.16
C SER A 22 -2.93 -7.24 -3.73
N GLY A 23 -2.77 -8.34 -3.01
CA GLY A 23 -3.92 -9.15 -2.57
C GLY A 23 -4.91 -8.38 -1.70
N PHE A 24 -4.46 -7.71 -0.64
CA PHE A 24 -5.33 -6.91 0.22
C PHE A 24 -5.94 -5.71 -0.50
N PRO A 25 -5.17 -4.87 -1.22
CA PRO A 25 -5.74 -3.75 -1.99
C PRO A 25 -6.84 -4.18 -2.96
N VAL A 26 -6.59 -5.17 -3.81
CA VAL A 26 -7.56 -5.65 -4.80
C VAL A 26 -8.83 -6.16 -4.13
N HIS A 27 -8.72 -6.96 -3.07
CA HIS A 27 -9.89 -7.45 -2.34
C HIS A 27 -10.66 -6.34 -1.63
N THR A 28 -9.98 -5.31 -1.13
CA THR A 28 -10.60 -4.12 -0.53
C THR A 28 -11.38 -3.34 -1.58
N ILE A 29 -10.77 -3.06 -2.73
CA ILE A 29 -11.41 -2.38 -3.85
C ILE A 29 -12.70 -3.08 -4.26
N PHE A 30 -12.65 -4.39 -4.52
CA PHE A 30 -13.85 -5.15 -4.89
C PHE A 30 -14.90 -5.20 -3.79
N HIS A 31 -14.49 -5.24 -2.52
CA HIS A 31 -15.41 -5.23 -1.39
C HIS A 31 -16.20 -3.92 -1.33
N VAL A 32 -15.52 -2.79 -1.40
CA VAL A 32 -16.14 -1.46 -1.35
C VAL A 32 -16.95 -1.16 -2.61
N TRP A 33 -16.44 -1.48 -3.79
CA TRP A 33 -17.20 -1.34 -5.04
C TRP A 33 -18.50 -2.16 -5.01
N LYS A 34 -18.48 -3.36 -4.41
CA LYS A 34 -19.70 -4.13 -4.21
C LYS A 34 -20.71 -3.40 -3.34
N GLN A 35 -20.26 -2.78 -2.24
CA GLN A 35 -21.13 -1.97 -1.39
C GLN A 35 -21.71 -0.78 -2.17
N MET A 36 -20.90 -0.08 -2.97
CA MET A 36 -21.35 1.03 -3.83
C MET A 36 -22.43 0.58 -4.84
N GLN A 37 -22.23 -0.58 -5.50
CA GLN A 37 -23.23 -1.11 -6.45
C GLN A 37 -24.55 -1.44 -5.74
N VAL A 38 -24.50 -2.08 -4.57
CA VAL A 38 -25.70 -2.40 -3.78
C VAL A 38 -26.41 -1.13 -3.34
N ALA A 39 -25.69 -0.13 -2.85
CA ALA A 39 -26.26 1.16 -2.44
C ALA A 39 -26.91 1.91 -3.60
N ALA A 40 -26.36 1.77 -4.82
CA ALA A 40 -26.91 2.36 -6.04
C ALA A 40 -28.01 1.52 -6.71
N ASN A 41 -28.46 0.43 -6.07
CA ASN A 41 -29.42 -0.54 -6.64
C ASN A 41 -29.00 -1.12 -8.00
N LYS A 42 -27.67 -1.28 -8.23
CA LYS A 42 -27.10 -1.86 -9.45
C LYS A 42 -26.72 -3.33 -9.20
N PRO A 43 -26.81 -4.19 -10.20
CA PRO A 43 -26.39 -5.58 -10.04
C PRO A 43 -24.87 -5.67 -9.84
N VAL A 44 -24.46 -6.55 -8.93
CA VAL A 44 -23.02 -6.77 -8.62
C VAL A 44 -22.22 -7.24 -9.83
N SER A 45 -22.89 -7.86 -10.82
CA SER A 45 -22.27 -8.24 -12.10
C SER A 45 -21.68 -7.06 -12.86
N HIS A 46 -22.14 -5.83 -12.63
CA HIS A 46 -21.57 -4.61 -13.21
C HIS A 46 -20.11 -4.39 -12.79
N LEU A 47 -19.66 -4.92 -11.65
CA LEU A 47 -18.24 -4.86 -11.26
C LEU A 47 -17.32 -5.53 -12.28
N PHE A 48 -17.82 -6.54 -13.00
CA PHE A 48 -17.04 -7.32 -13.95
C PHE A 48 -17.30 -6.94 -15.40
N THR A 49 -18.39 -6.26 -15.69
CA THR A 49 -18.82 -5.96 -17.06
C THR A 49 -18.75 -4.48 -17.42
N ALA A 50 -18.85 -3.59 -16.43
CA ALA A 50 -18.79 -2.15 -16.70
C ALA A 50 -17.33 -1.69 -16.95
N ILE A 51 -17.04 -1.22 -18.16
CA ILE A 51 -15.78 -0.62 -18.57
C ILE A 51 -16.14 0.62 -19.42
N PRO A 52 -15.71 1.84 -19.01
CA PRO A 52 -14.93 2.18 -17.81
C PRO A 52 -15.74 2.10 -16.52
N LYS A 53 -15.02 2.09 -15.38
CA LYS A 53 -15.64 2.20 -14.04
C LYS A 53 -16.27 3.58 -13.85
N GLY A 54 -17.23 3.68 -12.95
CA GLY A 54 -17.83 4.96 -12.59
C GLY A 54 -16.86 5.90 -11.90
N HIS A 55 -17.21 7.19 -11.85
CA HIS A 55 -16.36 8.22 -11.22
C HIS A 55 -16.09 7.89 -9.75
N ALA A 56 -17.11 7.53 -8.98
CA ALA A 56 -16.96 7.22 -7.55
C ALA A 56 -16.09 5.99 -7.30
N GLU A 57 -16.21 4.94 -8.14
CA GLU A 57 -15.36 3.75 -8.04
C GLU A 57 -13.89 4.09 -8.32
N THR A 58 -13.63 4.95 -9.32
CA THR A 58 -12.26 5.37 -9.68
C THR A 58 -11.67 6.29 -8.61
N GLU A 59 -12.43 7.27 -8.13
CA GLU A 59 -12.04 8.21 -7.07
C GLU A 59 -11.67 7.46 -5.78
N TYR A 60 -12.49 6.48 -5.38
CA TYR A 60 -12.18 5.64 -4.21
C TYR A 60 -10.80 4.99 -4.31
N VAL A 61 -10.47 4.39 -5.43
CA VAL A 61 -9.18 3.74 -5.63
C VAL A 61 -8.03 4.74 -5.61
N GLN A 62 -8.20 5.88 -6.27
CA GLN A 62 -7.16 6.90 -6.38
C GLN A 62 -6.85 7.57 -5.03
N ASP A 63 -7.87 7.82 -4.22
CA ASP A 63 -7.73 8.65 -3.04
C ASP A 63 -7.68 7.84 -1.73
N LYS A 64 -8.15 6.59 -1.74
CA LYS A 64 -8.34 5.81 -0.52
C LYS A 64 -7.51 4.54 -0.42
N VAL A 65 -6.99 4.00 -1.53
CA VAL A 65 -6.30 2.69 -1.51
C VAL A 65 -4.84 2.83 -1.89
N TYR A 66 -3.96 2.44 -0.98
CA TYR A 66 -2.51 2.53 -1.12
C TYR A 66 -1.83 1.19 -0.90
N ALA A 67 -0.74 0.96 -1.60
CA ALA A 67 0.07 -0.24 -1.49
C ALA A 67 1.56 0.11 -1.65
N ILE A 68 2.39 -0.48 -0.80
CA ILE A 68 3.84 -0.31 -0.87
C ILE A 68 4.50 -1.67 -0.91
N ASP A 69 5.48 -1.85 -1.76
CA ASP A 69 6.40 -2.97 -1.70
C ASP A 69 7.81 -2.51 -2.11
N PHE A 70 8.83 -3.14 -1.55
CA PHE A 70 10.22 -2.82 -1.89
C PHE A 70 10.77 -3.66 -3.04
N ASP A 71 10.09 -4.77 -3.41
CA ASP A 71 10.45 -5.59 -4.56
C ASP A 71 9.79 -5.02 -5.82
N GLU A 72 10.61 -4.49 -6.70
CA GLU A 72 10.17 -3.91 -7.97
C GLU A 72 9.35 -4.90 -8.82
N LYS A 73 9.69 -6.21 -8.79
CA LYS A 73 8.93 -7.22 -9.54
C LYS A 73 7.55 -7.41 -8.96
N ALA A 74 7.43 -7.47 -7.63
CA ALA A 74 6.15 -7.53 -6.93
C ALA A 74 5.28 -6.31 -7.27
N VAL A 75 5.85 -5.11 -7.21
CA VAL A 75 5.17 -3.87 -7.59
C VAL A 75 4.66 -3.89 -9.03
N ARG A 76 5.47 -4.34 -9.99
CA ARG A 76 5.05 -4.46 -11.39
C ARG A 76 3.87 -5.43 -11.55
N VAL A 77 3.91 -6.58 -10.90
CA VAL A 77 2.81 -7.55 -10.89
C VAL A 77 1.57 -6.96 -10.25
N ALA A 78 1.71 -6.34 -9.09
CA ALA A 78 0.62 -5.68 -8.36
C ALA A 78 -0.08 -4.62 -9.23
N ARG A 79 0.68 -3.76 -9.88
CA ARG A 79 0.13 -2.73 -10.81
C ARG A 79 -0.60 -3.34 -11.99
N THR A 80 -0.05 -4.42 -12.55
CA THR A 80 -0.72 -5.13 -13.66
C THR A 80 -2.04 -5.76 -13.20
N LEU A 81 -2.07 -6.37 -12.02
CA LEU A 81 -3.29 -6.95 -11.47
C LEU A 81 -4.35 -5.88 -11.15
N ASN A 82 -3.94 -4.76 -10.60
CA ASN A 82 -4.82 -3.63 -10.34
C ASN A 82 -5.39 -3.07 -11.66
N LEU A 83 -4.56 -2.91 -12.69
CA LEU A 83 -5.02 -2.49 -14.02
C LEU A 83 -6.05 -3.46 -14.61
N ILE A 84 -5.79 -4.78 -14.52
CA ILE A 84 -6.73 -5.82 -14.99
C ILE A 84 -8.02 -5.81 -14.17
N ALA A 85 -7.93 -5.56 -12.86
CA ALA A 85 -9.09 -5.43 -12.00
C ALA A 85 -9.95 -4.19 -12.33
N GLY A 86 -9.42 -3.26 -13.12
CA GLY A 86 -10.14 -2.08 -13.61
C GLY A 86 -10.02 -0.87 -12.71
N ASP A 87 -9.05 -0.85 -11.78
CA ASP A 87 -8.74 0.33 -10.96
C ASP A 87 -7.85 1.34 -11.72
N GLY A 88 -7.12 0.87 -12.71
CA GLY A 88 -6.35 1.69 -13.65
C GLY A 88 -5.09 2.35 -13.09
N HIS A 89 -4.81 2.35 -11.79
CA HIS A 89 -3.76 3.22 -11.24
C HIS A 89 -3.16 2.79 -9.90
N THR A 90 -2.14 3.20 -9.62
CA THR A 90 -1.12 4.20 -9.48
C THR A 90 -0.64 4.35 -8.03
N ASN A 91 -1.41 3.92 -7.02
CA ASN A 91 -1.00 3.99 -5.61
C ASN A 91 -0.27 2.71 -5.15
N VAL A 92 0.18 1.88 -6.08
CA VAL A 92 1.13 0.80 -5.81
C VAL A 92 2.53 1.35 -6.01
N LEU A 93 3.23 1.63 -4.91
CA LEU A 93 4.49 2.37 -4.89
C LEU A 93 5.66 1.45 -4.60
N HIS A 94 6.73 1.60 -5.39
CA HIS A 94 7.99 0.93 -5.14
C HIS A 94 8.78 1.71 -4.08
N LEU A 95 8.58 1.39 -2.83
CA LEU A 95 9.21 2.02 -1.67
C LEU A 95 9.54 0.97 -0.61
N ASN A 96 10.57 1.24 0.17
CA ASN A 96 10.86 0.44 1.35
C ASN A 96 10.15 1.04 2.56
N THR A 97 9.13 0.37 3.08
CA THR A 97 8.36 0.82 4.25
C THR A 97 9.24 0.99 5.50
N LEU A 98 10.26 0.13 5.68
CA LEU A 98 11.18 0.23 6.79
C LEU A 98 12.17 1.40 6.66
N ASP A 99 12.25 2.03 5.49
CA ASP A 99 13.19 3.11 5.18
C ASP A 99 12.48 4.41 4.79
N TYR A 100 11.41 4.71 5.48
CA TYR A 100 10.47 5.80 5.20
C TYR A 100 11.13 7.18 5.12
N ASP A 101 12.17 7.46 5.88
CA ASP A 101 12.87 8.75 5.89
C ASP A 101 13.65 9.05 4.60
N ARG A 102 13.85 8.04 3.73
CA ARG A 102 14.49 8.19 2.42
C ARG A 102 13.53 8.15 1.22
N TRP A 103 12.25 8.12 1.46
CA TRP A 103 11.29 8.08 0.35
C TRP A 103 11.42 9.29 -0.58
N ASP A 104 11.69 10.49 -0.04
CA ASP A 104 11.93 11.68 -0.89
C ASP A 104 13.22 11.60 -1.73
N GLU A 105 14.23 10.85 -1.28
CA GLU A 105 15.43 10.60 -2.08
C GLU A 105 15.13 9.62 -3.23
N THR A 106 14.40 8.55 -2.95
CA THR A 106 13.97 7.58 -3.96
C THR A 106 13.08 8.26 -5.00
N ALA A 107 12.16 9.12 -4.57
CA ALA A 107 11.23 9.83 -5.44
C ALA A 107 11.87 10.85 -6.39
N LYS A 108 13.14 11.19 -6.21
CA LYS A 108 13.88 12.09 -7.13
C LYS A 108 14.50 11.39 -8.34
N GLN A 109 14.48 10.06 -8.39
CA GLN A 109 15.00 9.30 -9.53
C GLN A 109 14.06 9.45 -10.74
N GLU A 110 14.62 9.73 -11.92
CA GLU A 110 13.82 10.03 -13.13
C GLU A 110 12.82 8.95 -13.48
N ASP A 111 13.23 7.68 -13.47
CA ASP A 111 12.34 6.56 -13.78
C ASP A 111 11.24 6.40 -12.74
N TRP A 112 11.56 6.71 -11.47
CA TRP A 112 10.61 6.67 -10.38
C TRP A 112 9.56 7.78 -10.51
N ILE A 113 9.99 9.03 -10.79
CA ILE A 113 9.09 10.18 -10.97
C ILE A 113 8.05 9.90 -12.06
N ARG A 114 8.47 9.41 -13.23
CA ARG A 114 7.55 9.14 -14.35
C ARG A 114 6.44 8.16 -13.98
N THR A 115 6.73 7.23 -13.08
CA THR A 115 5.84 6.10 -12.81
C THR A 115 4.96 6.30 -11.57
N TYR A 116 5.46 7.00 -10.55
CA TYR A 116 4.85 7.00 -9.21
C TYR A 116 4.49 8.39 -8.69
N PHE A 117 4.80 9.45 -9.41
CA PHE A 117 4.69 10.82 -8.90
C PHE A 117 3.31 11.15 -8.32
N GLU A 118 2.24 10.85 -9.03
CA GLU A 118 0.88 11.17 -8.58
C GLU A 118 0.49 10.42 -7.32
N GLY A 119 0.69 9.08 -7.30
CA GLY A 119 0.38 8.26 -6.14
C GLY A 119 1.21 8.64 -4.92
N PHE A 120 2.48 8.97 -5.12
CA PHE A 120 3.35 9.43 -4.03
C PHE A 120 2.95 10.81 -3.50
N SER A 121 2.51 11.71 -4.37
CA SER A 121 1.99 13.02 -3.95
C SER A 121 0.77 12.85 -3.05
N ARG A 122 -0.20 12.03 -3.47
CA ARG A 122 -1.40 11.72 -2.66
C ARG A 122 -1.03 11.06 -1.33
N LEU A 123 -0.07 10.10 -1.34
CA LEU A 123 0.42 9.49 -0.10
C LEU A 123 0.98 10.55 0.87
N LYS A 124 1.72 11.54 0.34
CA LYS A 124 2.27 12.61 1.18
C LYS A 124 1.20 13.50 1.80
N ASP A 125 0.08 13.69 1.13
CA ASP A 125 -1.02 14.51 1.64
C ASP A 125 -1.69 13.89 2.88
N LEU A 126 -1.54 12.57 3.09
CA LEU A 126 -2.04 11.88 4.27
C LEU A 126 -1.09 11.96 5.48
N ARG A 127 0.05 12.63 5.36
CA ARG A 127 0.98 12.78 6.49
C ARG A 127 0.45 13.76 7.52
N ARG A 128 0.59 13.37 8.79
CA ARG A 128 0.48 14.29 9.93
C ARG A 128 1.87 14.83 10.27
N GLY A 129 2.02 16.11 10.43
CA GLY A 129 3.28 16.71 10.86
C GLY A 129 4.41 16.66 9.81
N LYS A 130 5.66 16.61 10.29
CA LYS A 130 6.87 16.60 9.45
C LYS A 130 7.45 15.19 9.32
N GLY A 131 7.79 14.78 8.11
CA GLY A 131 8.38 13.47 7.83
C GLY A 131 7.34 12.37 7.54
N TYR A 132 7.78 11.10 7.63
CA TYR A 132 6.98 9.90 7.29
C TYR A 132 6.70 9.02 8.51
N GLN A 133 6.72 9.58 9.71
CA GLN A 133 6.50 8.81 10.95
C GLN A 133 5.03 8.70 11.31
N GLU A 134 4.21 9.64 10.85
CA GLU A 134 2.80 9.71 11.18
C GLU A 134 1.99 9.85 9.90
N PHE A 135 1.07 8.93 9.70
CA PHE A 135 0.08 8.92 8.63
C PHE A 135 -1.32 8.78 9.18
N ASP A 136 -2.29 9.24 8.42
CA ASP A 136 -3.70 9.18 8.76
C ASP A 136 -4.43 8.13 7.92
N PHE A 137 -4.17 6.86 8.22
CA PHE A 137 -4.87 5.73 7.62
C PHE A 137 -5.87 5.12 8.61
N ASP A 138 -7.07 4.86 8.12
CA ASP A 138 -8.11 4.17 8.90
C ASP A 138 -7.80 2.67 9.02
N ILE A 139 -7.23 2.08 7.97
CA ILE A 139 -6.94 0.65 7.89
C ILE A 139 -5.52 0.42 7.41
N VAL A 140 -4.76 -0.35 8.19
CA VAL A 140 -3.44 -0.87 7.79
C VAL A 140 -3.50 -2.39 7.71
N MET A 141 -3.14 -2.93 6.57
CA MET A 141 -2.97 -4.38 6.36
C MET A 141 -1.55 -4.66 5.91
N ALA A 142 -0.99 -5.77 6.36
CA ALA A 142 0.32 -6.23 5.91
C ALA A 142 0.42 -7.75 6.02
N ASN A 143 1.04 -8.35 5.03
CA ASN A 143 1.47 -9.75 5.05
C ASN A 143 2.96 -9.80 4.67
N PRO A 144 3.85 -9.40 5.60
CA PRO A 144 5.29 -9.33 5.30
C PRO A 144 5.86 -10.71 5.03
N PRO A 145 6.99 -10.79 4.31
CA PRO A 145 7.63 -12.08 4.02
C PRO A 145 8.05 -12.77 5.33
N PHE A 146 7.77 -14.07 5.43
CA PHE A 146 8.01 -14.90 6.61
C PHE A 146 9.47 -15.31 6.81
N ALA A 147 10.35 -15.05 5.85
CA ALA A 147 11.76 -15.42 5.91
C ALA A 147 12.67 -14.31 5.35
N GLY A 148 13.92 -14.38 5.79
CA GLY A 148 14.97 -13.43 5.40
C GLY A 148 15.43 -12.55 6.55
N ASP A 149 16.52 -11.84 6.33
CA ASP A 149 17.13 -10.95 7.33
C ASP A 149 17.10 -9.50 6.85
N VAL A 150 16.82 -8.57 7.75
CA VAL A 150 17.15 -7.16 7.61
C VAL A 150 18.57 -6.96 8.13
N LYS A 151 19.51 -6.57 7.26
CA LYS A 151 20.95 -6.44 7.58
C LYS A 151 21.45 -4.99 7.51
N GLU A 152 20.65 -4.10 6.98
CA GLU A 152 21.02 -2.69 6.85
C GLU A 152 21.06 -2.00 8.22
N THR A 153 22.25 -1.77 8.74
CA THR A 153 22.48 -1.16 10.06
C THR A 153 21.72 0.15 10.24
N ARG A 154 21.58 0.93 9.18
CA ARG A 154 20.82 2.18 9.18
C ARG A 154 19.33 1.96 9.44
N ILE A 155 18.73 0.94 8.82
CA ILE A 155 17.33 0.56 9.06
C ILE A 155 17.20 0.01 10.48
N LEU A 156 18.04 -0.94 10.86
CA LEU A 156 18.03 -1.55 12.19
C LEU A 156 18.13 -0.49 13.31
N GLY A 157 18.92 0.56 13.10
CA GLY A 157 19.09 1.64 14.06
C GLY A 157 17.84 2.44 14.39
N LYS A 158 16.82 2.41 13.54
CA LYS A 158 15.55 3.11 13.73
C LYS A 158 14.59 2.38 14.67
N TYR A 159 14.74 1.07 14.80
CA TYR A 159 13.80 0.21 15.51
C TYR A 159 14.43 -0.40 16.76
N GLU A 160 13.63 -0.55 17.80
CA GLU A 160 14.06 -1.19 19.05
C GLU A 160 14.50 -2.64 18.82
N LEU A 161 13.83 -3.38 17.94
CA LEU A 161 14.20 -4.74 17.54
C LEU A 161 15.59 -4.81 16.88
N GLY A 162 16.12 -3.71 16.40
CA GLY A 162 17.51 -3.63 15.89
C GLY A 162 18.57 -3.68 17.02
N LYS A 163 18.17 -3.64 18.30
CA LYS A 163 19.04 -3.70 19.46
C LYS A 163 18.82 -5.01 20.21
N ASN A 164 19.88 -5.57 20.77
CA ASN A 164 19.76 -6.70 21.69
C ASN A 164 19.33 -6.25 23.10
N SER A 165 19.11 -7.21 24.00
CA SER A 165 18.72 -6.94 25.41
C SER A 165 19.71 -6.06 26.18
N GLN A 166 20.95 -5.90 25.69
CA GLN A 166 21.99 -5.04 26.25
C GLN A 166 22.06 -3.66 25.58
N GLY A 167 21.12 -3.35 24.67
CA GLY A 167 21.10 -2.09 23.93
C GLY A 167 22.11 -1.98 22.78
N LYS A 168 22.87 -3.04 22.47
CA LYS A 168 23.82 -3.06 21.37
C LYS A 168 23.14 -3.36 20.05
N MET A 169 23.56 -2.67 19.00
CA MET A 169 23.07 -2.92 17.64
C MET A 169 23.33 -4.36 17.20
N GLN A 170 22.32 -4.98 16.63
CA GLN A 170 22.42 -6.29 16.01
C GLN A 170 22.90 -6.13 14.54
N ASN A 171 23.63 -7.13 14.07
CA ASN A 171 24.07 -7.16 12.67
C ASN A 171 22.98 -7.57 11.70
N LYS A 172 21.92 -8.19 12.20
CA LYS A 172 20.76 -8.62 11.45
C LYS A 172 19.58 -8.89 12.38
N VAL A 173 18.37 -8.73 11.86
CA VAL A 173 17.11 -9.12 12.52
C VAL A 173 16.32 -9.93 11.51
N GLY A 174 15.77 -11.09 11.94
CA GLY A 174 14.88 -11.91 11.14
C GLY A 174 13.59 -11.15 10.82
N ARG A 175 12.99 -11.42 9.67
CA ARG A 175 11.70 -10.81 9.27
C ARG A 175 10.49 -11.51 9.88
N ASP A 176 10.70 -12.62 10.53
CA ASP A 176 9.72 -13.52 11.13
C ASP A 176 9.53 -13.28 12.65
N ILE A 177 10.01 -12.13 13.15
CA ILE A 177 9.89 -11.71 14.55
C ILE A 177 8.80 -10.67 14.71
#